data_2d3a7e28ad9eec6894782b3bc7a1d5e6
#
_entry.id   2d3a7e28ad9eec6894782b3bc7a1d5e6
#
_cell.length_a   1.000
_cell.length_b   1.000
_cell.length_c   1.000
_cell.angle_alpha   90.00
_cell.angle_beta   90.00
_cell.angle_gamma   90.00
#
_symmetry.space_group_name_H-M   'P 1'
#
loop_
_entity.id
_entity.type
_entity.pdbx_description
1 polymer ?
#
loop_
_entity_poly.entity_id
_entity_poly.type
_entity_poly.pdbx_seq_one_letter_code
_entity_poly.pdbx_strand_id
1 'polypeptide(L)'
;MSTYIIADAGGSHNGDLEIAFKLIDMAAMPIYMEDVKLPGVNAIKFTKRDMSEELSREEYRRPYKGKHSYGHSYGAHRERLEFTYEKYRALEFYTHEKGLDFVVTLCSPRTVKLTEMCQIDRIKIASRDLNHIPLLEEIGKTKIPVILSTGMSGIEEIEQAVNVITKYHTNLSILHCISQYPAEHKNLHLNGIVYLKKMFEDFHIGYSDHTIGIMIPPVAVALGAQIIEKHITVNRKLKGTDHAGALEPDGLWRMVRDIRNVEKAMGKFEVFVPNEVIDYKKKLGRSLALSKSVKKGEIMKDFCMISPGGGLEWKDRIKFKIAKKDIKSYTLLKM
;
A
#
# COMPACT_ATOMS: atom_id res chain seq x y z
N MET A 1 12.69 -0.56 4.01
CA MET A 1 12.44 -1.10 2.65
C MET A 1 11.33 -0.27 2.02
N SER A 2 11.36 -0.05 0.71
CA SER A 2 10.30 0.66 -0.01
C SER A 2 9.13 -0.30 -0.28
N THR A 3 7.89 0.16 -0.12
CA THR A 3 6.68 -0.61 -0.41
C THR A 3 6.64 -1.01 -1.89
N TYR A 4 6.36 -2.28 -2.16
CA TYR A 4 6.17 -2.79 -3.51
C TYR A 4 4.75 -2.46 -3.98
N ILE A 5 4.64 -1.71 -5.07
CA ILE A 5 3.35 -1.20 -5.57
C ILE A 5 3.01 -1.91 -6.88
N ILE A 6 1.82 -2.51 -6.92
CA ILE A 6 1.26 -3.22 -8.07
C ILE A 6 0.11 -2.40 -8.64
N ALA A 7 0.26 -1.94 -9.87
CA ALA A 7 -0.82 -1.36 -10.66
C ALA A 7 -1.65 -2.50 -11.29
N ASP A 8 -2.89 -2.68 -10.86
CA ASP A 8 -3.75 -3.75 -11.34
C ASP A 8 -4.57 -3.31 -12.56
N ALA A 9 -4.19 -3.79 -13.73
CA ALA A 9 -4.96 -3.59 -14.96
C ALA A 9 -6.31 -4.32 -14.93
N GLY A 10 -6.40 -5.47 -14.24
CA GLY A 10 -7.64 -6.25 -14.13
C GLY A 10 -8.33 -6.44 -15.47
N GLY A 11 -9.60 -6.04 -15.56
CA GLY A 11 -10.38 -6.00 -16.81
C GLY A 11 -10.38 -4.64 -17.51
N SER A 12 -9.62 -3.66 -17.03
CA SER A 12 -9.63 -2.27 -17.55
C SER A 12 -9.06 -2.14 -18.97
N HIS A 13 -8.40 -3.16 -19.49
CA HIS A 13 -7.97 -3.22 -20.89
C HIS A 13 -9.10 -3.56 -21.88
N ASN A 14 -10.28 -4.00 -21.41
CA ASN A 14 -11.47 -4.29 -22.24
C ASN A 14 -11.22 -5.31 -23.37
N GLY A 15 -10.21 -6.19 -23.26
CA GLY A 15 -9.78 -7.11 -24.32
C GLY A 15 -9.09 -6.43 -25.51
N ASP A 16 -8.66 -5.19 -25.33
CA ASP A 16 -7.94 -4.37 -26.31
C ASP A 16 -6.47 -4.22 -25.90
N LEU A 17 -5.57 -4.65 -26.79
CA LEU A 17 -4.12 -4.66 -26.54
C LEU A 17 -3.54 -3.24 -26.48
N GLU A 18 -4.06 -2.31 -27.27
CA GLU A 18 -3.65 -0.90 -27.25
C GLU A 18 -3.96 -0.22 -25.90
N ILE A 19 -5.13 -0.54 -25.33
CA ILE A 19 -5.49 -0.07 -24.00
C ILE A 19 -4.57 -0.70 -22.95
N ALA A 20 -4.24 -1.99 -23.09
CA ALA A 20 -3.32 -2.67 -22.19
C ALA A 20 -1.92 -2.05 -22.21
N PHE A 21 -1.38 -1.69 -23.38
CA PHE A 21 -0.11 -0.96 -23.48
C PHE A 21 -0.17 0.42 -22.83
N LYS A 22 -1.27 1.16 -23.01
CA LYS A 22 -1.47 2.46 -22.33
C LYS A 22 -1.50 2.31 -20.81
N LEU A 23 -2.03 1.21 -20.28
CA LEU A 23 -2.00 0.92 -18.83
C LEU A 23 -0.57 0.62 -18.36
N ILE A 24 0.25 -0.06 -19.16
CA ILE A 24 1.68 -0.26 -18.87
C ILE A 24 2.42 1.06 -18.86
N ASP A 25 2.24 1.91 -19.88
CA ASP A 25 2.84 3.25 -19.93
C ASP A 25 2.45 4.11 -18.72
N MET A 26 1.18 4.05 -18.33
CA MET A 26 0.68 4.73 -17.13
C MET A 26 1.35 4.23 -15.86
N ALA A 27 1.53 2.91 -15.70
CA ALA A 27 2.19 2.33 -14.53
C ALA A 27 3.68 2.70 -14.49
N ALA A 28 4.33 2.81 -15.65
CA ALA A 28 5.74 3.15 -15.78
C ALA A 28 6.04 4.66 -15.67
N MET A 29 5.01 5.50 -15.52
CA MET A 29 5.21 6.95 -15.41
C MET A 29 6.16 7.29 -14.25
N PRO A 30 7.18 8.15 -14.50
CA PRO A 30 8.06 8.59 -13.43
C PRO A 30 7.32 9.48 -12.44
N ILE A 31 7.59 9.25 -11.15
CA ILE A 31 7.02 10.03 -10.06
C ILE A 31 8.05 11.04 -9.60
N TYR A 32 7.68 12.31 -9.56
CA TYR A 32 8.52 13.39 -9.06
C TYR A 32 7.84 14.12 -7.92
N MET A 33 8.62 14.56 -6.95
CA MET A 33 8.20 15.51 -5.92
C MET A 33 9.24 16.63 -5.93
N GLU A 34 8.82 17.83 -6.30
CA GLU A 34 9.73 18.89 -6.69
C GLU A 34 10.65 18.37 -7.81
N ASP A 35 11.97 18.48 -7.69
CA ASP A 35 12.94 17.99 -8.67
C ASP A 35 13.50 16.59 -8.35
N VAL A 36 12.96 15.92 -7.31
CA VAL A 36 13.45 14.61 -6.87
C VAL A 36 12.58 13.49 -7.45
N LYS A 37 13.21 12.59 -8.22
CA LYS A 37 12.55 11.37 -8.70
C LYS A 37 12.33 10.41 -7.53
N LEU A 38 11.09 10.01 -7.32
CA LEU A 38 10.70 9.01 -6.33
C LEU A 38 10.62 7.61 -6.96
N PRO A 39 10.79 6.54 -6.17
CA PRO A 39 10.44 5.19 -6.61
C PRO A 39 8.98 5.13 -7.04
N GLY A 40 8.73 4.72 -8.27
CA GLY A 40 7.39 4.62 -8.86
C GLY A 40 6.66 3.32 -8.49
N VAL A 41 5.77 2.91 -9.39
CA VAL A 41 5.15 1.58 -9.39
C VAL A 41 6.22 0.54 -9.69
N ASN A 42 6.11 -0.64 -9.07
CA ASN A 42 7.07 -1.74 -9.26
C ASN A 42 6.59 -2.73 -10.31
N ALA A 43 5.28 -2.95 -10.40
CA ALA A 43 4.70 -3.98 -11.25
C ALA A 43 3.37 -3.55 -11.85
N ILE A 44 3.06 -4.14 -13.02
CA ILE A 44 1.69 -4.15 -13.53
C ILE A 44 1.15 -5.58 -13.51
N LYS A 45 -0.16 -5.71 -13.19
CA LYS A 45 -0.82 -7.00 -13.07
C LYS A 45 -1.95 -7.17 -14.09
N PHE A 46 -1.95 -8.31 -14.77
CA PHE A 46 -3.03 -8.79 -15.64
C PHE A 46 -3.67 -10.05 -15.07
N THR A 47 -4.79 -10.49 -15.65
CA THR A 47 -5.52 -11.68 -15.18
C THR A 47 -5.73 -12.65 -16.33
N LYS A 48 -5.14 -13.85 -16.24
CA LYS A 48 -5.33 -14.97 -17.18
C LYS A 48 -6.41 -15.92 -16.70
N ARG A 49 -7.39 -16.16 -17.57
CA ARG A 49 -8.55 -17.00 -17.29
C ARG A 49 -8.69 -18.14 -18.30
N ASP A 50 -9.34 -19.21 -17.86
CA ASP A 50 -9.89 -20.25 -18.75
C ASP A 50 -11.33 -20.52 -18.34
N MET A 51 -12.28 -20.01 -19.11
CA MET A 51 -13.71 -20.11 -18.80
C MET A 51 -14.20 -21.55 -18.72
N SER A 52 -13.54 -22.48 -19.41
CA SER A 52 -13.91 -23.89 -19.40
C SER A 52 -13.58 -24.60 -18.09
N GLU A 53 -12.61 -24.08 -17.31
CA GLU A 53 -12.25 -24.59 -15.98
C GLU A 53 -12.86 -23.77 -14.84
N GLU A 54 -13.16 -22.49 -15.09
CA GLU A 54 -13.65 -21.58 -14.04
C GLU A 54 -15.17 -21.61 -13.89
N LEU A 55 -15.93 -21.90 -14.95
CA LEU A 55 -17.38 -21.76 -14.95
C LEU A 55 -18.08 -23.09 -15.20
N SER A 56 -19.12 -23.37 -14.42
CA SER A 56 -20.07 -24.41 -14.78
C SER A 56 -20.77 -24.05 -16.10
N ARG A 57 -21.30 -25.07 -16.81
CA ARG A 57 -22.05 -24.82 -18.06
C ARG A 57 -23.24 -23.89 -17.85
N GLU A 58 -23.88 -23.95 -16.70
CA GLU A 58 -25.00 -23.08 -16.32
C GLU A 58 -24.55 -21.66 -16.13
N GLU A 59 -23.49 -21.42 -15.34
CA GLU A 59 -22.94 -20.09 -15.08
C GLU A 59 -22.36 -19.46 -16.35
N TYR A 60 -21.71 -20.24 -17.23
CA TYR A 60 -21.25 -19.75 -18.53
C TYR A 60 -22.42 -19.21 -19.37
N ARG A 61 -23.57 -19.92 -19.38
CA ARG A 61 -24.77 -19.55 -20.15
C ARG A 61 -25.66 -18.53 -19.45
N ARG A 62 -25.42 -18.25 -18.18
CA ARG A 62 -26.21 -17.29 -17.42
C ARG A 62 -26.33 -15.94 -18.18
N PRO A 63 -27.55 -15.43 -18.44
CA PRO A 63 -27.73 -14.17 -19.12
C PRO A 63 -27.01 -13.03 -18.38
N TYR A 64 -26.18 -12.28 -19.09
CA TYR A 64 -25.44 -11.15 -18.53
C TYR A 64 -25.81 -9.89 -19.31
N LYS A 65 -26.76 -9.13 -18.73
CA LYS A 65 -27.32 -7.93 -19.35
C LYS A 65 -26.96 -6.71 -18.50
N GLY A 66 -26.66 -5.60 -19.14
CA GLY A 66 -26.35 -4.33 -18.48
C GLY A 66 -25.34 -3.49 -19.25
N LYS A 67 -25.15 -2.24 -18.82
CA LYS A 67 -24.28 -1.29 -19.51
C LYS A 67 -22.82 -1.73 -19.65
N HIS A 68 -22.37 -2.63 -18.80
CA HIS A 68 -20.99 -3.13 -18.77
C HIS A 68 -20.81 -4.50 -19.44
N SER A 69 -21.87 -5.09 -20.02
CA SER A 69 -21.81 -6.37 -20.69
C SER A 69 -21.14 -6.29 -22.05
N TYR A 70 -20.19 -7.23 -22.32
CA TYR A 70 -19.54 -7.43 -23.62
C TYR A 70 -20.05 -8.68 -24.36
N GLY A 71 -21.11 -9.34 -23.85
CA GLY A 71 -21.67 -10.53 -24.44
C GLY A 71 -23.10 -10.79 -23.94
N HIS A 72 -23.77 -11.77 -24.55
CA HIS A 72 -25.13 -12.16 -24.18
C HIS A 72 -25.20 -13.00 -22.90
N SER A 73 -24.11 -13.69 -22.59
CA SER A 73 -23.93 -14.52 -21.39
C SER A 73 -22.71 -14.09 -20.59
N TYR A 74 -22.64 -14.55 -19.35
CA TYR A 74 -21.48 -14.26 -18.47
C TYR A 74 -20.18 -14.83 -19.03
N GLY A 75 -20.20 -16.07 -19.57
CA GLY A 75 -19.05 -16.67 -20.22
C GLY A 75 -18.58 -15.85 -21.42
N ALA A 76 -19.48 -15.52 -22.34
CA ALA A 76 -19.15 -14.71 -23.52
C ALA A 76 -18.61 -13.32 -23.16
N HIS A 77 -19.14 -12.69 -22.10
CA HIS A 77 -18.60 -11.44 -21.56
C HIS A 77 -17.16 -11.61 -21.10
N ARG A 78 -16.84 -12.67 -20.36
CA ARG A 78 -15.48 -12.93 -19.87
C ARG A 78 -14.51 -13.29 -20.98
N GLU A 79 -14.91 -14.12 -21.94
CA GLU A 79 -14.08 -14.46 -23.11
C GLU A 79 -13.70 -13.23 -23.94
N ARG A 80 -14.62 -12.29 -24.09
CA ARG A 80 -14.35 -11.04 -24.82
C ARG A 80 -13.25 -10.19 -24.18
N LEU A 81 -13.07 -10.32 -22.87
CA LEU A 81 -12.04 -9.62 -22.10
C LEU A 81 -10.71 -10.39 -22.05
N GLU A 82 -10.67 -11.63 -22.52
CA GLU A 82 -9.51 -12.50 -22.40
C GLU A 82 -8.52 -12.29 -23.55
N PHE A 83 -7.23 -12.42 -23.23
CA PHE A 83 -6.15 -12.38 -24.21
C PHE A 83 -5.64 -13.79 -24.55
N THR A 84 -5.14 -13.95 -25.79
CA THR A 84 -4.41 -15.16 -26.20
C THR A 84 -3.03 -15.19 -25.53
N TYR A 85 -2.38 -16.34 -25.53
CA TYR A 85 -1.03 -16.51 -24.97
C TYR A 85 0.00 -15.60 -25.68
N GLU A 86 -0.12 -15.43 -27.00
CA GLU A 86 0.75 -14.55 -27.79
C GLU A 86 0.62 -13.08 -27.34
N LYS A 87 -0.61 -12.64 -27.02
CA LYS A 87 -0.83 -11.30 -26.49
C LYS A 87 -0.20 -11.12 -25.09
N TYR A 88 -0.25 -12.16 -24.24
CA TYR A 88 0.44 -12.12 -22.94
C TYR A 88 1.96 -12.00 -23.10
N ARG A 89 2.57 -12.68 -24.09
CA ARG A 89 3.99 -12.48 -24.40
C ARG A 89 4.32 -11.07 -24.85
N ALA A 90 3.45 -10.46 -25.65
CA ALA A 90 3.64 -9.06 -26.06
C ALA A 90 3.52 -8.10 -24.85
N LEU A 91 2.59 -8.36 -23.93
CA LEU A 91 2.43 -7.58 -22.68
C LEU A 91 3.64 -7.76 -21.76
N GLU A 92 4.12 -8.99 -21.58
CA GLU A 92 5.31 -9.29 -20.78
C GLU A 92 6.53 -8.55 -21.31
N PHE A 93 6.83 -8.72 -22.62
CA PHE A 93 7.97 -8.04 -23.24
C PHE A 93 7.92 -6.51 -23.05
N TYR A 94 6.76 -5.90 -23.34
CA TYR A 94 6.59 -4.45 -23.20
C TYR A 94 6.67 -3.99 -21.74
N THR A 95 6.17 -4.80 -20.80
CA THR A 95 6.26 -4.51 -19.36
C THR A 95 7.72 -4.46 -18.90
N HIS A 96 8.51 -5.47 -19.28
CA HIS A 96 9.94 -5.52 -18.94
C HIS A 96 10.74 -4.41 -19.64
N GLU A 97 10.41 -4.06 -20.89
CA GLU A 97 11.01 -2.91 -21.59
C GLU A 97 10.79 -1.60 -20.81
N LYS A 98 9.66 -1.45 -20.15
CA LYS A 98 9.37 -0.29 -19.29
C LYS A 98 9.98 -0.38 -17.88
N GLY A 99 10.67 -1.46 -17.55
CA GLY A 99 11.33 -1.66 -16.27
C GLY A 99 10.37 -2.00 -15.12
N LEU A 100 9.21 -2.59 -15.43
CA LEU A 100 8.23 -3.08 -14.47
C LEU A 100 8.27 -4.60 -14.39
N ASP A 101 7.96 -5.16 -13.20
CA ASP A 101 7.68 -6.58 -13.05
C ASP A 101 6.34 -6.93 -13.70
N PHE A 102 6.31 -8.08 -14.38
CA PHE A 102 5.10 -8.63 -14.99
C PHE A 102 4.42 -9.59 -14.03
N VAL A 103 3.30 -9.18 -13.46
CA VAL A 103 2.50 -9.98 -12.52
C VAL A 103 1.25 -10.51 -13.21
N VAL A 104 0.93 -11.78 -13.02
CA VAL A 104 -0.28 -12.36 -13.59
C VAL A 104 -1.10 -13.08 -12.53
N THR A 105 -2.39 -12.75 -12.43
CA THR A 105 -3.37 -13.57 -11.73
C THR A 105 -3.71 -14.78 -12.58
N LEU A 106 -3.43 -15.98 -12.09
CA LEU A 106 -3.81 -17.25 -12.73
C LEU A 106 -5.06 -17.79 -12.03
N CYS A 107 -6.10 -18.11 -12.80
CA CYS A 107 -7.42 -18.39 -12.25
C CYS A 107 -7.84 -19.87 -12.34
N SER A 108 -7.03 -20.72 -12.98
CA SER A 108 -7.28 -22.16 -13.06
C SER A 108 -5.98 -22.93 -13.31
N PRO A 109 -5.92 -24.24 -13.04
CA PRO A 109 -4.73 -25.05 -13.28
C PRO A 109 -4.18 -24.97 -14.71
N ARG A 110 -5.07 -24.93 -15.71
CA ARG A 110 -4.65 -24.83 -17.12
C ARG A 110 -3.97 -23.50 -17.45
N THR A 111 -4.32 -22.42 -16.75
CA THR A 111 -3.69 -21.11 -16.96
C THR A 111 -2.23 -21.05 -16.50
N VAL A 112 -1.78 -22.02 -15.68
CA VAL A 112 -0.38 -22.10 -15.22
C VAL A 112 0.57 -22.35 -16.40
N LYS A 113 0.11 -22.94 -17.53
CA LYS A 113 0.89 -23.05 -18.77
C LYS A 113 1.45 -21.71 -19.27
N LEU A 114 0.89 -20.58 -18.87
CA LEU A 114 1.43 -19.29 -19.24
C LEU A 114 2.87 -19.10 -18.74
N THR A 115 3.25 -19.74 -17.64
CA THR A 115 4.61 -19.68 -17.08
C THR A 115 5.67 -20.36 -17.97
N GLU A 116 5.24 -21.25 -18.88
CA GLU A 116 6.12 -21.88 -19.87
C GLU A 116 6.39 -20.96 -21.08
N MET A 117 5.55 -19.94 -21.27
CA MET A 117 5.56 -19.07 -22.45
C MET A 117 5.99 -17.64 -22.14
N CYS A 118 5.83 -17.19 -20.92
CA CYS A 118 6.12 -15.84 -20.44
C CYS A 118 6.99 -15.91 -19.18
N GLN A 119 7.92 -14.97 -19.06
CA GLN A 119 8.63 -14.73 -17.81
C GLN A 119 7.70 -13.95 -16.88
N ILE A 120 7.08 -14.64 -15.94
CA ILE A 120 6.22 -14.06 -14.90
C ILE A 120 7.05 -13.85 -13.65
N ASP A 121 7.17 -12.60 -13.18
CA ASP A 121 7.99 -12.26 -12.01
C ASP A 121 7.29 -12.66 -10.70
N ARG A 122 5.95 -12.58 -10.66
CA ARG A 122 5.13 -13.03 -9.53
C ARG A 122 3.79 -13.54 -10.01
N ILE A 123 3.31 -14.63 -9.41
CA ILE A 123 1.96 -15.14 -9.67
C ILE A 123 1.04 -14.60 -8.57
N LYS A 124 -0.10 -14.05 -9.00
CA LYS A 124 -1.16 -13.63 -8.08
C LYS A 124 -2.25 -14.70 -7.98
N ILE A 125 -2.68 -14.99 -6.78
CA ILE A 125 -3.87 -15.79 -6.48
C ILE A 125 -4.96 -14.83 -5.99
N ALA A 126 -6.07 -14.77 -6.72
CA ALA A 126 -7.20 -13.92 -6.35
C ALA A 126 -7.92 -14.46 -5.10
N SER A 127 -8.57 -13.59 -4.34
CA SER A 127 -9.30 -13.96 -3.11
C SER A 127 -10.32 -15.09 -3.33
N ARG A 128 -10.98 -15.12 -4.49
CA ARG A 128 -11.96 -16.16 -4.84
C ARG A 128 -11.34 -17.55 -5.09
N ASP A 129 -10.03 -17.59 -5.39
CA ASP A 129 -9.32 -18.81 -5.74
C ASP A 129 -8.42 -19.30 -4.58
N LEU A 130 -8.49 -18.66 -3.41
CA LEU A 130 -7.66 -18.97 -2.23
C LEU A 130 -7.86 -20.43 -1.77
N ASN A 131 -9.05 -20.97 -1.86
CA ASN A 131 -9.36 -22.35 -1.48
C ASN A 131 -9.36 -23.32 -2.68
N HIS A 132 -8.89 -22.88 -3.85
CA HIS A 132 -8.77 -23.74 -5.05
C HIS A 132 -7.49 -24.58 -4.98
N ILE A 133 -7.48 -25.61 -4.13
CA ILE A 133 -6.29 -26.44 -3.83
C ILE A 133 -5.55 -26.92 -5.07
N PRO A 134 -6.22 -27.47 -6.12
CA PRO A 134 -5.52 -27.90 -7.34
C PRO A 134 -4.74 -26.76 -8.03
N LEU A 135 -5.28 -25.54 -8.04
CA LEU A 135 -4.57 -24.38 -8.58
C LEU A 135 -3.36 -24.01 -7.71
N LEU A 136 -3.53 -24.00 -6.38
CA LEU A 136 -2.44 -23.68 -5.44
C LEU A 136 -1.27 -24.65 -5.59
N GLU A 137 -1.55 -25.96 -5.78
CA GLU A 137 -0.53 -26.99 -5.98
C GLU A 137 0.22 -26.78 -7.30
N GLU A 138 -0.49 -26.52 -8.41
CA GLU A 138 0.16 -26.26 -9.70
C GLU A 138 1.01 -24.97 -9.65
N ILE A 139 0.51 -23.90 -9.03
CA ILE A 139 1.27 -22.66 -8.84
C ILE A 139 2.51 -22.92 -7.96
N GLY A 140 2.36 -23.64 -6.84
CA GLY A 140 3.47 -23.96 -5.96
C GLY A 140 4.62 -24.69 -6.65
N LYS A 141 4.30 -25.63 -7.55
CA LYS A 141 5.31 -26.38 -8.34
C LYS A 141 6.17 -25.49 -9.22
N THR A 142 5.67 -24.33 -9.68
CA THR A 142 6.44 -23.38 -10.51
C THR A 142 7.60 -22.74 -9.78
N LYS A 143 7.54 -22.65 -8.45
CA LYS A 143 8.49 -21.94 -7.57
C LYS A 143 8.61 -20.44 -7.86
N ILE A 144 7.76 -19.89 -8.70
CA ILE A 144 7.66 -18.44 -8.94
C ILE A 144 7.09 -17.79 -7.68
N PRO A 145 7.57 -16.60 -7.26
CA PRO A 145 7.01 -15.86 -6.12
C PRO A 145 5.50 -15.72 -6.19
N VAL A 146 4.81 -15.99 -5.08
CA VAL A 146 3.34 -15.97 -5.02
C VAL A 146 2.84 -14.80 -4.19
N ILE A 147 1.76 -14.18 -4.63
CA ILE A 147 1.00 -13.16 -3.90
C ILE A 147 -0.43 -13.69 -3.71
N LEU A 148 -0.86 -13.91 -2.47
CA LEU A 148 -2.15 -14.48 -2.08
C LEU A 148 -3.06 -13.40 -1.49
N SER A 149 -4.23 -13.14 -2.09
CA SER A 149 -5.24 -12.24 -1.51
C SER A 149 -6.28 -12.99 -0.68
N THR A 150 -6.75 -12.36 0.41
CA THR A 150 -7.56 -13.00 1.47
C THR A 150 -8.99 -12.47 1.57
N GLY A 151 -9.46 -11.70 0.60
CA GLY A 151 -10.68 -10.87 0.71
C GLY A 151 -12.02 -11.60 0.79
N MET A 152 -12.03 -12.93 0.73
CA MET A 152 -13.23 -13.78 0.84
C MET A 152 -13.06 -14.93 1.85
N SER A 153 -11.99 -14.92 2.66
CA SER A 153 -11.60 -16.08 3.46
C SER A 153 -11.33 -15.72 4.90
N GLY A 154 -11.64 -16.66 5.79
CA GLY A 154 -11.25 -16.62 7.20
C GLY A 154 -9.84 -17.14 7.43
N ILE A 155 -9.37 -17.05 8.68
CA ILE A 155 -7.98 -17.40 9.01
C ILE A 155 -7.64 -18.86 8.72
N GLU A 156 -8.56 -19.79 8.97
CA GLU A 156 -8.36 -21.23 8.76
C GLU A 156 -8.13 -21.56 7.29
N GLU A 157 -8.88 -20.91 6.37
CA GLU A 157 -8.72 -21.07 4.93
C GLU A 157 -7.39 -20.46 4.45
N ILE A 158 -6.98 -19.33 5.04
CA ILE A 158 -5.69 -18.70 4.73
C ILE A 158 -4.53 -19.62 5.16
N GLU A 159 -4.58 -20.16 6.37
CA GLU A 159 -3.59 -21.13 6.87
C GLU A 159 -3.50 -22.38 5.97
N GLN A 160 -4.65 -22.90 5.55
CA GLN A 160 -4.69 -24.02 4.62
C GLN A 160 -4.00 -23.69 3.29
N ALA A 161 -4.31 -22.54 2.70
CA ALA A 161 -3.71 -22.10 1.44
C ALA A 161 -2.19 -21.90 1.57
N VAL A 162 -1.74 -21.25 2.65
CA VAL A 162 -0.32 -21.08 2.97
C VAL A 162 0.36 -22.43 3.09
N ASN A 163 -0.21 -23.36 3.85
CA ASN A 163 0.33 -24.72 4.02
C ASN A 163 0.45 -25.49 2.71
N VAL A 164 -0.46 -25.30 1.74
CA VAL A 164 -0.38 -25.93 0.42
C VAL A 164 0.81 -25.39 -0.37
N ILE A 165 0.93 -24.06 -0.46
CA ILE A 165 1.99 -23.42 -1.25
C ILE A 165 3.37 -23.69 -0.64
N THR A 166 3.50 -23.61 0.70
CA THR A 166 4.77 -23.77 1.41
C THR A 166 5.35 -25.18 1.37
N LYS A 167 4.59 -26.18 0.95
CA LYS A 167 5.13 -27.51 0.60
C LYS A 167 6.15 -27.43 -0.54
N TYR A 168 6.09 -26.41 -1.38
CA TYR A 168 6.93 -26.27 -2.58
C TYR A 168 8.00 -25.20 -2.42
N HIS A 169 7.67 -24.04 -1.84
CA HIS A 169 8.58 -22.93 -1.54
C HIS A 169 7.95 -21.92 -0.58
N THR A 170 8.78 -21.09 0.05
CA THR A 170 8.36 -20.06 1.04
C THR A 170 8.31 -18.64 0.48
N ASN A 171 8.54 -18.46 -0.82
CA ASN A 171 8.46 -17.13 -1.45
C ASN A 171 7.00 -16.73 -1.69
N LEU A 172 6.33 -16.39 -0.59
CA LEU A 172 4.91 -16.08 -0.52
C LEU A 172 4.70 -14.73 0.16
N SER A 173 3.75 -13.97 -0.36
CA SER A 173 3.24 -12.74 0.26
C SER A 173 1.73 -12.84 0.42
N ILE A 174 1.20 -12.29 1.53
CA ILE A 174 -0.23 -12.37 1.86
C ILE A 174 -0.81 -10.96 1.89
N LEU A 175 -1.86 -10.70 1.11
CA LEU A 175 -2.53 -9.41 1.08
C LEU A 175 -3.83 -9.45 1.85
N HIS A 176 -3.95 -8.62 2.90
CA HIS A 176 -5.26 -8.26 3.43
C HIS A 176 -6.09 -7.62 2.31
N CYS A 177 -7.34 -8.01 2.20
CA CYS A 177 -8.23 -7.58 1.13
C CYS A 177 -9.68 -7.66 1.59
N ILE A 178 -10.56 -6.85 0.99
CA ILE A 178 -12.02 -7.00 1.07
C ILE A 178 -12.57 -7.01 -0.35
N SER A 179 -13.15 -8.13 -0.77
CA SER A 179 -13.63 -8.33 -2.13
C SER A 179 -15.03 -7.72 -2.36
N GLN A 180 -15.17 -6.46 -2.02
CA GLN A 180 -16.33 -5.60 -2.32
C GLN A 180 -15.91 -4.53 -3.34
N TYR A 181 -16.67 -4.29 -4.40
CA TYR A 181 -16.32 -3.41 -5.52
C TYR A 181 -17.40 -2.34 -5.79
N PRO A 182 -17.24 -1.09 -5.33
CA PRO A 182 -16.18 -0.60 -4.47
C PRO A 182 -16.35 -1.04 -3.01
N ALA A 183 -15.23 -1.14 -2.28
CA ALA A 183 -15.26 -1.47 -0.86
C ALA A 183 -15.66 -0.26 -0.01
N GLU A 184 -16.60 -0.46 0.90
CA GLU A 184 -17.00 0.54 1.87
C GLU A 184 -16.00 0.62 3.02
N HIS A 185 -15.65 1.83 3.44
CA HIS A 185 -14.63 2.06 4.49
C HIS A 185 -14.92 1.30 5.80
N LYS A 186 -16.19 1.19 6.22
CA LYS A 186 -16.59 0.47 7.45
C LYS A 186 -16.29 -1.03 7.43
N ASN A 187 -16.11 -1.61 6.22
CA ASN A 187 -15.88 -3.04 6.02
C ASN A 187 -14.40 -3.39 5.86
N LEU A 188 -13.48 -2.40 5.77
CA LEU A 188 -12.08 -2.64 5.43
C LEU A 188 -11.30 -3.37 6.52
N HIS A 189 -11.62 -3.12 7.79
CA HIS A 189 -10.93 -3.72 8.93
C HIS A 189 -9.41 -3.72 8.79
N LEU A 190 -8.81 -2.57 8.51
CA LEU A 190 -7.37 -2.43 8.20
C LEU A 190 -6.44 -3.00 9.30
N ASN A 191 -6.93 -3.12 10.54
CA ASN A 191 -6.21 -3.84 11.59
C ASN A 191 -5.94 -5.32 11.24
N GLY A 192 -6.64 -5.87 10.24
CA GLY A 192 -6.33 -7.18 9.65
C GLY A 192 -4.91 -7.28 9.11
N ILE A 193 -4.32 -6.17 8.63
CA ILE A 193 -2.91 -6.11 8.22
C ILE A 193 -1.99 -6.42 9.42
N VAL A 194 -2.25 -5.76 10.55
CA VAL A 194 -1.47 -5.96 11.78
C VAL A 194 -1.67 -7.37 12.34
N TYR A 195 -2.90 -7.89 12.24
CA TYR A 195 -3.22 -9.25 12.64
C TYR A 195 -2.48 -10.29 11.80
N LEU A 196 -2.55 -10.18 10.46
CA LEU A 196 -1.84 -11.08 9.55
C LEU A 196 -0.31 -11.04 9.78
N LYS A 197 0.26 -9.87 10.07
CA LYS A 197 1.70 -9.76 10.40
C LYS A 197 2.09 -10.55 11.65
N LYS A 198 1.20 -10.65 12.64
CA LYS A 198 1.45 -11.46 13.85
C LYS A 198 1.24 -12.95 13.62
N MET A 199 0.31 -13.31 12.73
CA MET A 199 0.02 -14.71 12.43
C MET A 199 1.02 -15.33 11.45
N PHE A 200 1.58 -14.53 10.56
CA PHE A 200 2.44 -14.97 9.45
C PHE A 200 3.75 -14.16 9.43
N GLU A 201 4.54 -14.22 10.52
CA GLU A 201 5.74 -13.40 10.74
C GLU A 201 6.82 -13.63 9.67
N ASP A 202 6.86 -14.83 9.07
CA ASP A 202 7.84 -15.22 8.05
C ASP A 202 7.51 -14.69 6.65
N PHE A 203 6.32 -14.09 6.45
CA PHE A 203 5.84 -13.67 5.14
C PHE A 203 5.67 -12.15 5.03
N HIS A 204 5.83 -11.65 3.82
CA HIS A 204 5.49 -10.25 3.52
C HIS A 204 3.97 -10.06 3.54
N ILE A 205 3.51 -9.12 4.35
CA ILE A 205 2.10 -8.76 4.43
C ILE A 205 1.85 -7.46 3.66
N GLY A 206 0.80 -7.46 2.85
CA GLY A 206 0.38 -6.31 2.05
C GLY A 206 -1.11 -6.04 2.15
N TYR A 207 -1.58 -5.18 1.25
CA TYR A 207 -2.97 -4.78 1.14
C TYR A 207 -3.40 -4.66 -0.33
N SER A 208 -4.51 -5.30 -0.71
CA SER A 208 -5.17 -5.14 -2.01
C SER A 208 -6.42 -4.29 -1.83
N ASP A 209 -6.43 -3.10 -2.45
CA ASP A 209 -7.42 -2.06 -2.21
C ASP A 209 -8.48 -1.95 -3.31
N HIS A 210 -9.75 -2.00 -2.90
CA HIS A 210 -10.93 -1.81 -3.76
C HIS A 210 -11.76 -0.57 -3.41
N THR A 211 -11.24 0.33 -2.56
CA THR A 211 -11.92 1.58 -2.23
C THR A 211 -11.86 2.59 -3.38
N ILE A 212 -12.76 3.56 -3.37
CA ILE A 212 -12.65 4.72 -4.25
C ILE A 212 -11.61 5.70 -3.67
N GLY A 213 -10.72 6.22 -4.53
CA GLY A 213 -9.73 7.23 -4.16
C GLY A 213 -8.38 6.64 -3.72
N ILE A 214 -7.58 7.49 -3.06
CA ILE A 214 -6.15 7.26 -2.82
C ILE A 214 -5.78 7.20 -1.33
N MET A 215 -6.74 7.45 -0.43
CA MET A 215 -6.46 7.63 1.00
C MET A 215 -6.01 6.34 1.71
N ILE A 216 -6.64 5.21 1.38
CA ILE A 216 -6.45 3.96 2.14
C ILE A 216 -5.08 3.32 1.94
N PRO A 217 -4.50 3.24 0.73
CA PRO A 217 -3.18 2.65 0.52
C PRO A 217 -2.07 3.24 1.39
N PRO A 218 -1.89 4.57 1.54
CA PRO A 218 -0.93 5.14 2.48
C PRO A 218 -1.17 4.75 3.94
N VAL A 219 -2.43 4.64 4.36
CA VAL A 219 -2.79 4.18 5.72
C VAL A 219 -2.38 2.72 5.92
N ALA A 220 -2.62 1.86 4.92
CA ALA A 220 -2.19 0.46 4.97
C ALA A 220 -0.67 0.35 5.12
N VAL A 221 0.10 1.19 4.43
CA VAL A 221 1.57 1.28 4.57
C VAL A 221 1.96 1.70 5.99
N ALA A 222 1.28 2.68 6.57
CA ALA A 222 1.51 3.10 7.96
C ALA A 222 1.23 1.97 8.97
N LEU A 223 0.29 1.07 8.68
CA LEU A 223 0.01 -0.14 9.45
C LEU A 223 1.03 -1.28 9.17
N GLY A 224 1.95 -1.06 8.25
CA GLY A 224 3.05 -1.97 7.94
C GLY A 224 2.81 -2.88 6.75
N ALA A 225 1.91 -2.54 5.83
CA ALA A 225 1.80 -3.20 4.54
C ALA A 225 3.07 -2.95 3.72
N GLN A 226 3.67 -4.03 3.21
CA GLN A 226 4.90 -4.02 2.41
C GLN A 226 4.59 -4.10 0.91
N ILE A 227 3.37 -4.50 0.56
CA ILE A 227 2.86 -4.60 -0.82
C ILE A 227 1.52 -3.88 -0.88
N ILE A 228 1.32 -3.06 -1.89
CA ILE A 228 0.04 -2.41 -2.20
C ILE A 228 -0.38 -2.82 -3.61
N GLU A 229 -1.61 -3.29 -3.75
CA GLU A 229 -2.25 -3.56 -5.04
C GLU A 229 -3.45 -2.63 -5.21
N LYS A 230 -3.57 -2.00 -6.39
CA LYS A 230 -4.67 -1.08 -6.69
C LYS A 230 -5.04 -1.11 -8.18
N HIS A 231 -6.33 -1.18 -8.47
CA HIS A 231 -6.84 -1.09 -9.84
C HIS A 231 -6.52 0.26 -10.49
N ILE A 232 -6.13 0.19 -11.78
CA ILE A 232 -5.86 1.35 -12.62
C ILE A 232 -6.73 1.35 -13.88
N THR A 233 -6.96 2.52 -14.45
CA THR A 233 -7.66 2.71 -15.72
C THR A 233 -7.18 3.94 -16.45
N VAL A 234 -7.23 3.91 -17.77
CA VAL A 234 -6.98 5.11 -18.58
C VAL A 234 -8.13 6.11 -18.51
N ASN A 235 -9.36 5.65 -18.24
CA ASN A 235 -10.54 6.51 -18.09
C ASN A 235 -11.66 5.77 -17.35
N ARG A 236 -12.11 6.31 -16.22
CA ARG A 236 -13.19 5.74 -15.38
C ARG A 236 -14.56 5.69 -16.05
N LYS A 237 -14.76 6.43 -17.13
CA LYS A 237 -16.01 6.47 -17.89
C LYS A 237 -16.12 5.37 -18.94
N LEU A 238 -15.05 4.60 -19.17
CA LEU A 238 -15.08 3.49 -20.12
C LEU A 238 -16.09 2.42 -19.69
N LYS A 239 -16.57 1.66 -20.68
CA LYS A 239 -17.41 0.50 -20.45
C LYS A 239 -16.56 -0.60 -19.78
N GLY A 240 -17.07 -1.17 -18.69
CA GLY A 240 -16.42 -2.23 -17.91
C GLY A 240 -16.68 -2.06 -16.43
N THR A 241 -16.61 -3.15 -15.67
CA THR A 241 -16.90 -3.16 -14.23
C THR A 241 -15.78 -2.58 -13.38
N ASP A 242 -14.53 -2.67 -13.86
CA ASP A 242 -13.34 -2.36 -13.06
C ASP A 242 -12.97 -0.87 -13.09
N HIS A 243 -13.48 -0.12 -14.10
CA HIS A 243 -13.10 1.28 -14.31
C HIS A 243 -13.58 2.23 -13.21
N ALA A 244 -14.79 2.05 -12.68
CA ALA A 244 -15.44 3.03 -11.81
C ALA A 244 -14.67 3.27 -10.49
N GLY A 245 -14.06 2.23 -9.91
CA GLY A 245 -13.27 2.27 -8.68
C GLY A 245 -11.77 2.43 -8.90
N ALA A 246 -11.30 2.31 -10.15
CA ALA A 246 -9.89 2.33 -10.49
C ALA A 246 -9.29 3.75 -10.46
N LEU A 247 -7.97 3.84 -10.33
CA LEU A 247 -7.24 5.11 -10.42
C LEU A 247 -6.92 5.47 -11.87
N GLU A 248 -7.20 6.69 -12.25
CA GLU A 248 -6.68 7.34 -13.45
C GLU A 248 -5.21 7.80 -13.22
N PRO A 249 -4.48 8.23 -14.26
CA PRO A 249 -3.05 8.57 -14.14
C PRO A 249 -2.71 9.50 -12.98
N ASP A 250 -3.46 10.59 -12.81
CA ASP A 250 -3.26 11.55 -11.71
C ASP A 250 -3.49 10.91 -10.32
N GLY A 251 -4.51 10.07 -10.21
CA GLY A 251 -4.80 9.34 -8.98
C GLY A 251 -3.68 8.36 -8.61
N LEU A 252 -3.16 7.62 -9.59
CA LEU A 252 -2.03 6.71 -9.39
C LEU A 252 -0.78 7.47 -8.95
N TRP A 253 -0.45 8.58 -9.65
CA TRP A 253 0.69 9.43 -9.30
C TRP A 253 0.61 9.92 -7.86
N ARG A 254 -0.55 10.46 -7.44
CA ARG A 254 -0.76 10.97 -6.08
C ARG A 254 -0.68 9.87 -5.04
N MET A 255 -1.28 8.71 -5.29
CA MET A 255 -1.21 7.57 -4.37
C MET A 255 0.25 7.14 -4.13
N VAL A 256 1.03 6.98 -5.19
CA VAL A 256 2.45 6.60 -5.08
C VAL A 256 3.23 7.65 -4.31
N ARG A 257 3.08 8.94 -4.65
CA ARG A 257 3.69 10.07 -3.92
C ARG A 257 3.38 10.00 -2.42
N ASP A 258 2.10 9.80 -2.08
CA ASP A 258 1.65 9.80 -0.69
C ASP A 258 2.19 8.58 0.08
N ILE A 259 2.28 7.41 -0.57
CA ILE A 259 2.95 6.23 -0.02
C ILE A 259 4.42 6.54 0.28
N ARG A 260 5.17 7.14 -0.68
CA ARG A 260 6.59 7.48 -0.48
C ARG A 260 6.79 8.52 0.64
N ASN A 261 5.84 9.44 0.80
CA ASN A 261 5.85 10.40 1.91
C ASN A 261 5.59 9.72 3.26
N VAL A 262 4.62 8.79 3.33
CA VAL A 262 4.36 8.01 4.54
C VAL A 262 5.59 7.19 4.93
N GLU A 263 6.24 6.49 3.98
CA GLU A 263 7.47 5.73 4.25
C GLU A 263 8.55 6.58 4.92
N LYS A 264 8.75 7.81 4.44
CA LYS A 264 9.70 8.74 5.04
C LYS A 264 9.24 9.23 6.42
N ALA A 265 7.93 9.50 6.57
CA ALA A 265 7.36 10.06 7.78
C ALA A 265 7.30 9.04 8.94
N MET A 266 7.24 7.73 8.64
CA MET A 266 7.21 6.68 9.67
C MET A 266 8.47 6.66 10.54
N GLY A 267 9.63 7.00 10.00
CA GLY A 267 10.88 7.13 10.75
C GLY A 267 11.24 5.91 11.60
N LYS A 268 11.73 6.18 12.81
CA LYS A 268 12.09 5.16 13.80
C LYS A 268 11.04 5.07 14.92
N PHE A 269 10.98 3.94 15.60
CA PHE A 269 10.10 3.75 16.77
C PHE A 269 10.69 4.43 18.01
N GLU A 270 10.81 5.75 17.96
CA GLU A 270 11.36 6.59 19.05
C GLU A 270 10.78 8.01 19.01
N VAL A 271 10.83 8.70 20.17
CA VAL A 271 10.53 10.12 20.26
C VAL A 271 11.85 10.87 20.52
N PHE A 272 12.22 11.74 19.61
CA PHE A 272 13.48 12.49 19.67
C PHE A 272 13.28 13.94 19.22
N VAL A 273 14.29 14.78 19.44
CA VAL A 273 14.31 16.17 18.95
C VAL A 273 15.19 16.22 17.70
N PRO A 274 14.62 16.41 16.51
CA PRO A 274 15.40 16.55 15.27
C PRO A 274 16.37 17.75 15.38
N ASN A 275 17.52 17.64 14.72
CA ASN A 275 18.53 18.71 14.72
C ASN A 275 17.95 20.03 14.21
N GLU A 276 17.08 19.97 13.21
CA GLU A 276 16.41 21.13 12.60
C GLU A 276 15.51 21.88 13.58
N VAL A 277 15.10 21.23 14.70
CA VAL A 277 14.22 21.81 15.71
C VAL A 277 15.00 22.41 16.88
N ILE A 278 16.30 22.13 17.02
CA ILE A 278 17.12 22.56 18.17
C ILE A 278 17.14 24.09 18.29
N ASP A 279 17.32 24.83 17.21
CA ASP A 279 17.35 26.29 17.24
C ASP A 279 15.96 26.89 17.50
N TYR A 280 14.89 26.25 16.98
CA TYR A 280 13.53 26.63 17.39
C TYR A 280 13.27 26.39 18.88
N LYS A 281 13.77 25.27 19.43
CA LYS A 281 13.68 24.97 20.86
C LYS A 281 14.38 26.05 21.71
N LYS A 282 15.55 26.53 21.28
CA LYS A 282 16.25 27.65 21.92
C LYS A 282 15.45 28.94 21.82
N LYS A 283 14.95 29.28 20.63
CA LYS A 283 14.23 30.55 20.39
C LYS A 283 12.86 30.60 21.05
N LEU A 284 12.06 29.53 20.92
CA LEU A 284 10.66 29.50 21.35
C LEU A 284 10.46 28.84 22.72
N GLY A 285 11.45 28.11 23.20
CA GLY A 285 11.41 27.44 24.49
C GLY A 285 11.29 28.40 25.67
N ARG A 286 11.38 27.86 26.89
CA ARG A 286 11.27 28.62 28.13
C ARG A 286 12.49 28.36 28.98
N SER A 287 12.90 29.42 29.72
CA SER A 287 13.95 29.38 30.72
C SER A 287 13.47 29.99 32.03
N LEU A 288 14.12 29.64 33.13
CA LEU A 288 13.75 30.05 34.46
C LEU A 288 13.95 31.55 34.68
N ALA A 289 12.95 32.19 35.26
CA ALA A 289 12.95 33.62 35.64
C ALA A 289 12.18 33.81 36.93
N LEU A 290 12.10 35.05 37.39
CA LEU A 290 11.19 35.47 38.47
C LEU A 290 10.04 36.28 37.88
N SER A 291 8.80 36.06 38.33
CA SER A 291 7.64 36.86 37.95
C SER A 291 7.56 38.20 38.70
N LYS A 292 8.24 38.30 39.85
CA LYS A 292 8.38 39.55 40.65
C LYS A 292 9.84 39.90 40.84
N SER A 293 10.12 41.20 40.94
CA SER A 293 11.45 41.71 41.30
C SER A 293 11.80 41.35 42.74
N VAL A 294 13.06 41.03 42.99
CA VAL A 294 13.60 40.75 44.32
C VAL A 294 14.87 41.56 44.53
N LYS A 295 15.12 42.05 45.77
CA LYS A 295 16.34 42.72 46.13
C LYS A 295 17.37 41.76 46.69
N LYS A 296 18.64 42.21 46.74
CA LYS A 296 19.72 41.45 47.36
C LYS A 296 19.36 41.07 48.79
N GLY A 297 19.52 39.83 49.17
CA GLY A 297 19.21 39.28 50.49
C GLY A 297 17.78 38.75 50.66
N GLU A 298 16.86 38.98 49.71
CA GLU A 298 15.48 38.47 49.77
C GLU A 298 15.39 37.04 49.32
N ILE A 299 14.34 36.34 49.82
CA ILE A 299 14.02 34.95 49.43
C ILE A 299 13.41 34.93 48.03
N MET A 300 13.98 34.12 47.15
CA MET A 300 13.48 33.90 45.78
C MET A 300 12.38 32.83 45.81
N LYS A 301 11.15 33.20 45.50
CA LYS A 301 9.98 32.29 45.54
C LYS A 301 9.06 32.39 44.31
N ASP A 302 8.94 33.51 43.69
CA ASP A 302 8.01 33.79 42.60
C ASP A 302 8.64 33.39 41.24
N PHE A 303 8.98 32.12 41.09
CA PHE A 303 9.58 31.60 39.86
C PHE A 303 8.57 31.48 38.72
N CYS A 304 9.02 31.70 37.50
CA CYS A 304 8.26 31.52 36.27
C CYS A 304 9.15 31.01 35.12
N MET A 305 8.53 30.61 34.04
CA MET A 305 9.22 30.17 32.83
C MET A 305 8.87 31.10 31.67
N ILE A 306 9.88 31.75 31.08
CA ILE A 306 9.71 32.71 29.97
C ILE A 306 10.67 32.41 28.82
N SER A 307 10.34 32.88 27.60
CA SER A 307 11.26 32.81 26.45
C SER A 307 12.45 33.77 26.62
N PRO A 308 13.58 33.48 26.00
CA PRO A 308 13.87 32.29 25.17
C PRO A 308 14.22 31.06 26.00
N GLY A 309 14.32 29.92 25.33
CA GLY A 309 14.82 28.66 25.88
C GLY A 309 16.35 28.60 25.89
N GLY A 310 16.88 27.42 26.23
CA GLY A 310 18.34 27.18 26.31
C GLY A 310 19.01 27.70 27.57
N GLY A 311 18.26 28.31 28.51
CA GLY A 311 18.73 28.67 29.85
C GLY A 311 18.38 27.60 30.90
N LEU A 312 18.28 28.05 32.18
CA LEU A 312 17.96 27.16 33.29
C LEU A 312 16.55 26.56 33.18
N GLU A 313 16.41 25.32 33.62
CA GLU A 313 15.14 24.57 33.61
C GLU A 313 14.38 24.80 34.93
N TRP A 314 13.08 24.44 34.94
CA TRP A 314 12.25 24.56 36.15
C TRP A 314 12.81 23.83 37.37
N LYS A 315 13.48 22.67 37.16
CA LYS A 315 14.12 21.93 38.26
C LYS A 315 15.27 22.70 38.94
N ASP A 316 15.92 23.61 38.20
CA ASP A 316 17.04 24.38 38.74
C ASP A 316 16.63 25.43 39.79
N ARG A 317 15.31 25.75 39.91
CA ARG A 317 14.80 26.70 40.90
C ARG A 317 15.22 26.37 42.34
N ILE A 318 15.41 25.09 42.65
CA ILE A 318 15.83 24.66 44.02
C ILE A 318 17.21 25.16 44.40
N LYS A 319 18.05 25.57 43.45
CA LYS A 319 19.38 26.14 43.66
C LYS A 319 19.34 27.60 44.07
N PHE A 320 18.18 28.27 43.93
CA PHE A 320 18.00 29.70 44.19
C PHE A 320 17.16 29.90 45.45
N LYS A 321 17.82 30.17 46.57
CA LYS A 321 17.14 30.44 47.87
C LYS A 321 17.08 31.92 48.22
N ILE A 322 18.21 32.61 48.14
CA ILE A 322 18.37 34.02 48.49
C ILE A 322 19.01 34.74 47.31
N ALA A 323 18.50 35.92 46.97
CA ALA A 323 19.03 36.75 45.90
C ALA A 323 20.39 37.32 46.27
N LYS A 324 21.42 37.05 45.47
CA LYS A 324 22.79 37.57 45.67
C LYS A 324 22.95 39.01 45.17
N LYS A 325 22.00 39.52 44.39
CA LYS A 325 21.91 40.87 43.81
C LYS A 325 20.46 41.19 43.52
N ASP A 326 20.16 42.45 43.23
CA ASP A 326 18.84 42.87 42.77
C ASP A 326 18.52 42.20 41.41
N ILE A 327 17.33 41.63 41.30
CA ILE A 327 16.85 40.97 40.07
C ILE A 327 15.48 41.55 39.73
N LYS A 328 15.36 42.10 38.53
CA LYS A 328 14.08 42.59 38.02
C LYS A 328 13.18 41.43 37.62
N SER A 329 11.85 41.62 37.74
CA SER A 329 10.87 40.67 37.22
C SER A 329 11.12 40.36 35.73
N TYR A 330 10.80 39.15 35.34
CA TYR A 330 10.94 38.63 33.95
C TYR A 330 12.38 38.70 33.42
N THR A 331 13.37 38.68 34.30
CA THR A 331 14.79 38.51 33.92
C THR A 331 15.17 37.02 34.01
N LEU A 332 15.79 36.49 32.96
CA LEU A 332 16.28 35.10 32.98
C LEU A 332 17.35 34.92 34.07
N LEU A 333 17.19 33.87 34.86
CA LEU A 333 18.17 33.50 35.86
C LEU A 333 19.37 32.79 35.17
N LYS A 334 20.55 33.04 35.73
CA LYS A 334 21.81 32.40 35.31
C LYS A 334 22.47 31.81 36.55
N MET A 335 23.21 30.71 36.36
CA MET A 335 24.05 30.19 37.45
C MET A 335 25.17 31.13 37.79
#